data_bb2d95fdb3b47c787183cae92b74904d
#
_entry.id   bb2d95fdb3b47c787183cae92b74904d
#
_cell.length_a   1.000
_cell.length_b   1.000
_cell.length_c   1.000
_cell.angle_alpha   90.00
_cell.angle_beta   90.00
_cell.angle_gamma   90.00
#
_symmetry.space_group_name_H-M   'P 1'
#
loop_
_entity.id
_entity.type
_entity.pdbx_description
1 polymer ?
#
loop_
_entity_poly.entity_id
_entity_poly.type
_entity_poly.pdbx_seq_one_letter_code
_entity_poly.pdbx_strand_id
1 'polypeptide(L)'
;MHEFKKKIVLITGGSRGIGKAIAQAFALHGAYVVITYKKQKDQAEELIASLPGRNHICFQSDVTIDGEAEFVITKIIDKFGALDIVINNAGMYVNHPISKIAFNDWKVAWSSTLETNLIGPANICYHAAKHMMSVKQGKIINISSRGANRGEPDAPAYGASKAGINAMSQSLAIALAPYNIFVGVVAPGFVETDMAASSLIGEQGKAIRNQSPMQRVGKPEEIAKAVLMLSIDGMDYATGAIIDLNGASYLRS
;
A
#
# COMPACT_ATOMS: atom_id res chain seq x y z
N MET A 1 10.63 -16.17 15.20
CA MET A 1 11.27 -16.32 13.89
C MET A 1 11.55 -14.93 13.34
N HIS A 2 12.80 -14.60 13.00
CA HIS A 2 13.18 -13.25 12.51
C HIS A 2 13.44 -13.34 11.00
N GLU A 3 12.38 -13.60 10.25
CA GLU A 3 12.42 -13.82 8.80
C GLU A 3 12.93 -12.57 8.01
N PHE A 4 12.70 -11.37 8.56
CA PHE A 4 13.12 -10.11 7.94
C PHE A 4 14.28 -9.44 8.68
N LYS A 5 15.10 -10.24 9.40
CA LYS A 5 16.21 -9.70 10.21
C LYS A 5 17.12 -8.78 9.36
N LYS A 6 17.17 -7.50 9.77
CA LYS A 6 17.94 -6.42 9.11
C LYS A 6 17.49 -6.05 7.69
N LYS A 7 16.40 -6.62 7.16
CA LYS A 7 15.82 -6.14 5.90
C LYS A 7 15.31 -4.72 6.03
N ILE A 8 15.60 -3.88 5.06
CA ILE A 8 15.15 -2.49 5.00
C ILE A 8 13.81 -2.44 4.27
N VAL A 9 12.78 -2.01 4.96
CA VAL A 9 11.40 -2.01 4.47
C VAL A 9 10.85 -0.60 4.45
N LEU A 10 10.53 -0.08 3.26
CA LEU A 10 9.82 1.18 3.08
C LEU A 10 8.30 0.93 3.01
N ILE A 11 7.54 1.70 3.80
CA ILE A 11 6.07 1.66 3.79
C ILE A 11 5.55 3.08 3.60
N THR A 12 4.94 3.37 2.45
CA THR A 12 4.35 4.69 2.23
C THR A 12 3.01 4.81 2.98
N GLY A 13 2.76 5.97 3.61
CA GLY A 13 1.55 6.16 4.42
C GLY A 13 1.50 5.22 5.62
N GLY A 14 2.64 5.00 6.28
CA GLY A 14 2.80 4.01 7.35
C GLY A 14 2.29 4.41 8.73
N SER A 15 1.85 5.64 8.95
CA SER A 15 1.56 6.17 10.29
C SER A 15 0.27 5.65 10.94
N ARG A 16 -0.67 5.11 10.15
CA ARG A 16 -1.99 4.64 10.62
C ARG A 16 -2.55 3.48 9.78
N GLY A 17 -3.67 2.91 10.25
CA GLY A 17 -4.45 1.90 9.52
C GLY A 17 -3.62 0.71 9.05
N ILE A 18 -3.79 0.31 7.79
CA ILE A 18 -3.09 -0.82 7.17
C ILE A 18 -1.57 -0.62 7.22
N GLY A 19 -1.07 0.59 6.88
CA GLY A 19 0.35 0.88 6.89
C GLY A 19 1.00 0.72 8.26
N LYS A 20 0.32 1.15 9.33
CA LYS A 20 0.75 0.95 10.73
C LYS A 20 0.85 -0.54 11.07
N ALA A 21 -0.17 -1.32 10.73
CA ALA A 21 -0.17 -2.76 10.99
C ALA A 21 0.95 -3.48 10.23
N ILE A 22 1.22 -3.09 8.99
CA ILE A 22 2.34 -3.59 8.19
C ILE A 22 3.67 -3.24 8.86
N ALA A 23 3.86 -1.98 9.29
CA ALA A 23 5.07 -1.53 9.98
C ALA A 23 5.34 -2.34 11.24
N GLN A 24 4.32 -2.53 12.08
CA GLN A 24 4.40 -3.35 13.29
C GLN A 24 4.76 -4.81 12.99
N ALA A 25 4.13 -5.38 11.97
CA ALA A 25 4.37 -6.76 11.57
C ALA A 25 5.81 -6.98 11.09
N PHE A 26 6.36 -6.12 10.24
CA PHE A 26 7.75 -6.22 9.81
C PHE A 26 8.75 -6.01 10.96
N ALA A 27 8.49 -5.04 11.85
CA ALA A 27 9.35 -4.79 13.00
C ALA A 27 9.39 -5.99 13.97
N LEU A 28 8.24 -6.63 14.23
CA LEU A 28 8.16 -7.87 15.01
C LEU A 28 9.01 -9.01 14.42
N HIS A 29 9.18 -9.03 13.10
CA HIS A 29 10.00 -10.02 12.39
C HIS A 29 11.45 -9.56 12.15
N GLY A 30 11.87 -8.44 12.78
CA GLY A 30 13.28 -8.00 12.83
C GLY A 30 13.72 -7.09 11.70
N ALA A 31 12.80 -6.58 10.88
CA ALA A 31 13.11 -5.61 9.84
C ALA A 31 13.47 -4.23 10.43
N TYR A 32 14.23 -3.44 9.69
CA TYR A 32 14.37 -2.00 9.88
C TYR A 32 13.27 -1.31 9.06
N VAL A 33 12.35 -0.68 9.76
CA VAL A 33 11.15 -0.11 9.15
C VAL A 33 11.34 1.38 8.89
N VAL A 34 11.08 1.77 7.66
CA VAL A 34 10.99 3.17 7.23
C VAL A 34 9.56 3.45 6.82
N ILE A 35 8.93 4.43 7.45
CA ILE A 35 7.59 4.85 7.03
C ILE A 35 7.61 6.26 6.46
N THR A 36 6.70 6.55 5.54
CA THR A 36 6.42 7.94 5.16
C THR A 36 5.05 8.36 5.67
N TYR A 37 4.90 9.66 5.93
CA TYR A 37 3.64 10.30 6.27
C TYR A 37 3.51 11.67 5.60
N LYS A 38 2.28 12.09 5.27
CA LYS A 38 2.04 13.42 4.65
C LYS A 38 1.83 14.52 5.71
N LYS A 39 0.95 14.28 6.69
CA LYS A 39 0.54 15.29 7.68
C LYS A 39 0.66 14.84 9.14
N GLN A 40 0.62 13.55 9.41
CA GLN A 40 0.47 12.99 10.76
C GLN A 40 1.84 12.72 11.40
N LYS A 41 2.58 13.79 11.69
CA LYS A 41 3.94 13.70 12.25
C LYS A 41 3.96 12.95 13.59
N ASP A 42 3.12 13.40 14.53
CA ASP A 42 3.12 12.86 15.89
C ASP A 42 2.77 11.37 15.91
N GLN A 43 1.78 10.95 15.12
CA GLN A 43 1.42 9.54 14.98
C GLN A 43 2.55 8.70 14.34
N ALA A 44 3.30 9.29 13.40
CA ALA A 44 4.42 8.60 12.79
C ALA A 44 5.59 8.42 13.77
N GLU A 45 5.94 9.47 14.53
CA GLU A 45 7.00 9.43 15.54
C GLU A 45 6.64 8.50 16.71
N GLU A 46 5.39 8.55 17.19
CA GLU A 46 4.87 7.64 18.21
C GLU A 46 4.95 6.18 17.76
N LEU A 47 4.51 5.90 16.52
CA LEU A 47 4.62 4.54 15.98
C LEU A 47 6.07 4.09 15.95
N ILE A 48 6.98 4.88 15.39
CA ILE A 48 8.41 4.54 15.29
C ILE A 48 9.00 4.24 16.69
N ALA A 49 8.66 5.06 17.68
CA ALA A 49 9.13 4.87 19.06
C ALA A 49 8.58 3.59 19.71
N SER A 50 7.39 3.14 19.30
CA SER A 50 6.71 1.95 19.83
C SER A 50 7.14 0.63 19.17
N LEU A 51 7.79 0.69 18.01
CA LEU A 51 8.18 -0.53 17.27
C LEU A 51 9.28 -1.30 18.01
N PRO A 52 9.18 -2.64 18.08
CA PRO A 52 10.22 -3.47 18.66
C PRO A 52 11.48 -3.45 17.81
N GLY A 53 12.64 -3.35 18.46
CA GLY A 53 13.93 -3.31 17.77
C GLY A 53 14.56 -1.93 17.75
N ARG A 54 15.38 -1.67 16.73
CA ARG A 54 16.14 -0.41 16.57
C ARG A 54 16.19 -0.02 15.09
N ASN A 55 16.63 1.22 14.83
CA ASN A 55 16.84 1.74 13.47
C ASN A 55 15.56 1.92 12.63
N HIS A 56 14.40 2.07 13.29
CA HIS A 56 13.19 2.50 12.60
C HIS A 56 13.20 4.02 12.45
N ILE A 57 12.71 4.52 11.32
CA ILE A 57 12.65 5.96 11.05
C ILE A 57 11.38 6.33 10.29
N CYS A 58 11.02 7.61 10.33
CA CYS A 58 9.96 8.14 9.50
C CYS A 58 10.44 9.39 8.73
N PHE A 59 9.85 9.61 7.56
CA PHE A 59 10.04 10.81 6.75
C PHE A 59 8.69 11.46 6.47
N GLN A 60 8.66 12.79 6.52
CA GLN A 60 7.55 13.51 5.91
C GLN A 60 7.74 13.48 4.40
N SER A 61 6.75 12.98 3.68
CA SER A 61 6.77 12.93 2.22
C SER A 61 5.35 12.84 1.69
N ASP A 62 5.06 13.62 0.67
CA ASP A 62 3.83 13.57 -0.10
C ASP A 62 4.13 12.92 -1.46
N VAL A 63 3.62 11.73 -1.68
CA VAL A 63 3.85 10.95 -2.91
C VAL A 63 3.40 11.66 -4.19
N THR A 64 2.62 12.75 -4.07
CA THR A 64 2.14 13.55 -5.20
C THR A 64 3.08 14.69 -5.61
N ILE A 65 4.17 14.91 -4.86
CA ILE A 65 5.13 15.99 -5.13
C ILE A 65 6.31 15.41 -5.91
N ASP A 66 6.66 16.09 -7.00
CA ASP A 66 7.82 15.73 -7.82
C ASP A 66 9.11 15.75 -6.98
N GLY A 67 9.95 14.73 -7.19
CA GLY A 67 11.22 14.58 -6.47
C GLY A 67 11.11 13.90 -5.10
N GLU A 68 9.93 13.84 -4.47
CA GLU A 68 9.76 13.22 -3.15
C GLU A 68 10.07 11.71 -3.15
N ALA A 69 9.70 11.01 -4.22
CA ALA A 69 10.03 9.59 -4.37
C ALA A 69 11.54 9.36 -4.42
N GLU A 70 12.26 10.14 -5.21
CA GLU A 70 13.72 10.11 -5.30
C GLU A 70 14.36 10.46 -3.96
N PHE A 71 13.91 11.53 -3.32
CA PHE A 71 14.40 11.97 -2.02
C PHE A 71 14.31 10.86 -0.98
N VAL A 72 13.14 10.24 -0.82
CA VAL A 72 12.92 9.18 0.18
C VAL A 72 13.83 7.98 -0.09
N ILE A 73 13.88 7.49 -1.34
CA ILE A 73 14.70 6.34 -1.70
C ILE A 73 16.19 6.63 -1.48
N THR A 74 16.68 7.80 -1.91
CA THR A 74 18.07 8.22 -1.70
C THR A 74 18.41 8.28 -0.21
N LYS A 75 17.58 8.91 0.62
CA LYS A 75 17.80 8.97 2.07
C LYS A 75 17.86 7.59 2.74
N ILE A 76 17.06 6.63 2.27
CA ILE A 76 17.12 5.26 2.78
C ILE A 76 18.44 4.60 2.40
N ILE A 77 18.85 4.71 1.14
CA ILE A 77 20.10 4.12 0.64
C ILE A 77 21.30 4.75 1.33
N ASP A 78 21.34 6.07 1.47
CA ASP A 78 22.42 6.79 2.17
C ASP A 78 22.55 6.33 3.63
N LYS A 79 21.42 6.09 4.31
CA LYS A 79 21.43 5.70 5.72
C LYS A 79 21.72 4.24 5.97
N PHE A 80 21.15 3.35 5.16
CA PHE A 80 21.19 1.91 5.43
C PHE A 80 22.04 1.12 4.43
N GLY A 81 22.43 1.72 3.31
CA GLY A 81 23.16 1.06 2.21
C GLY A 81 22.31 0.12 1.37
N ALA A 82 21.01 -0.03 1.66
CA ALA A 82 20.10 -0.96 0.99
C ALA A 82 18.66 -0.54 1.08
N LEU A 83 17.83 -1.09 0.17
CA LEU A 83 16.37 -1.09 0.24
C LEU A 83 15.88 -2.44 -0.29
N ASP A 84 15.41 -3.30 0.62
CA ASP A 84 15.03 -4.68 0.28
C ASP A 84 13.57 -4.80 -0.16
N ILE A 85 12.65 -4.08 0.54
CA ILE A 85 11.22 -4.23 0.34
C ILE A 85 10.55 -2.85 0.31
N VAL A 86 9.66 -2.66 -0.66
CA VAL A 86 8.81 -1.47 -0.77
C VAL A 86 7.34 -1.87 -0.70
N ILE A 87 6.60 -1.20 0.19
CA ILE A 87 5.15 -1.35 0.30
C ILE A 87 4.50 -0.01 -0.07
N ASN A 88 3.89 0.06 -1.24
CA ASN A 88 3.08 1.19 -1.66
C ASN A 88 1.69 1.06 -1.04
N ASN A 89 1.52 1.68 0.12
CA ASN A 89 0.28 1.68 0.88
C ASN A 89 -0.41 3.05 0.91
N ALA A 90 0.31 4.14 0.72
CA ALA A 90 -0.30 5.48 0.67
C ALA A 90 -1.46 5.52 -0.33
N GLY A 91 -2.59 6.07 0.10
CA GLY A 91 -3.77 6.14 -0.74
C GLY A 91 -4.86 7.02 -0.13
N MET A 92 -5.78 7.44 -0.98
CA MET A 92 -6.94 8.24 -0.61
C MET A 92 -8.21 7.70 -1.27
N TYR A 93 -9.34 7.99 -0.65
CA TYR A 93 -10.67 7.75 -1.18
C TYR A 93 -11.47 9.05 -1.09
N VAL A 94 -12.01 9.51 -2.20
CA VAL A 94 -12.85 10.72 -2.27
C VAL A 94 -14.17 10.35 -2.92
N ASN A 95 -15.27 10.67 -2.25
CA ASN A 95 -16.61 10.55 -2.83
C ASN A 95 -16.81 11.62 -3.91
N HIS A 96 -17.19 11.19 -5.12
CA HIS A 96 -17.51 12.08 -6.26
C HIS A 96 -18.54 11.43 -7.19
N PRO A 97 -19.74 11.09 -6.69
CA PRO A 97 -20.77 10.45 -7.50
C PRO A 97 -21.21 11.38 -8.63
N ILE A 98 -21.18 10.87 -9.86
CA ILE A 98 -21.45 11.66 -11.07
C ILE A 98 -22.80 12.37 -11.04
N SER A 99 -23.77 11.82 -10.32
CA SER A 99 -25.11 12.40 -10.21
C SER A 99 -25.21 13.63 -9.29
N LYS A 100 -24.15 13.93 -8.51
CA LYS A 100 -24.21 14.96 -7.44
C LYS A 100 -23.02 15.93 -7.44
N ILE A 101 -22.04 15.76 -8.35
CA ILE A 101 -20.81 16.55 -8.32
C ILE A 101 -20.75 17.52 -9.50
N ALA A 102 -20.25 18.74 -9.28
CA ALA A 102 -19.95 19.68 -10.33
C ALA A 102 -18.69 19.25 -11.13
N PHE A 103 -18.62 19.60 -12.41
CA PHE A 103 -17.54 19.11 -13.28
C PHE A 103 -16.13 19.56 -12.81
N ASN A 104 -16.00 20.74 -12.24
CA ASN A 104 -14.70 21.18 -11.71
C ASN A 104 -14.24 20.34 -10.51
N ASP A 105 -15.15 20.02 -9.59
CA ASP A 105 -14.84 19.17 -8.44
C ASP A 105 -14.58 17.72 -8.87
N TRP A 106 -15.29 17.25 -9.90
CA TRP A 106 -15.02 15.97 -10.55
C TRP A 106 -13.58 15.89 -11.05
N LYS A 107 -13.11 16.91 -11.79
CA LYS A 107 -11.72 16.95 -12.28
C LYS A 107 -10.71 16.92 -11.13
N VAL A 108 -10.96 17.69 -10.07
CA VAL A 108 -10.08 17.72 -8.88
C VAL A 108 -10.04 16.35 -8.20
N ALA A 109 -11.20 15.70 -8.02
CA ALA A 109 -11.27 14.37 -7.43
C ALA A 109 -10.50 13.33 -8.25
N TRP A 110 -10.62 13.36 -9.59
CA TRP A 110 -9.87 12.49 -10.49
C TRP A 110 -8.36 12.72 -10.42
N SER A 111 -7.93 13.97 -10.61
CA SER A 111 -6.50 14.31 -10.60
C SER A 111 -5.87 13.91 -9.26
N SER A 112 -6.41 14.35 -8.14
CA SER A 112 -5.86 14.06 -6.82
C SER A 112 -5.84 12.56 -6.49
N THR A 113 -6.88 11.82 -6.93
CA THR A 113 -6.95 10.38 -6.70
C THR A 113 -5.92 9.63 -7.54
N LEU A 114 -5.77 9.96 -8.81
CA LEU A 114 -4.78 9.32 -9.68
C LEU A 114 -3.36 9.66 -9.24
N GLU A 115 -3.08 10.93 -8.92
CA GLU A 115 -1.77 11.34 -8.41
C GLU A 115 -1.38 10.56 -7.15
N THR A 116 -2.29 10.47 -6.18
CA THR A 116 -1.98 9.78 -4.92
C THR A 116 -1.91 8.26 -5.07
N ASN A 117 -2.90 7.67 -5.75
CA ASN A 117 -3.09 6.22 -5.73
C ASN A 117 -2.36 5.47 -6.84
N LEU A 118 -1.91 6.14 -7.90
CA LEU A 118 -1.30 5.51 -9.07
C LEU A 118 0.05 6.13 -9.43
N ILE A 119 0.11 7.45 -9.67
CA ILE A 119 1.34 8.09 -10.13
C ILE A 119 2.40 8.10 -9.02
N GLY A 120 2.03 8.47 -7.79
CA GLY A 120 2.95 8.43 -6.64
C GLY A 120 3.58 7.04 -6.43
N PRO A 121 2.79 5.95 -6.34
CA PRO A 121 3.32 4.59 -6.33
C PRO A 121 4.20 4.25 -7.53
N ALA A 122 3.87 4.71 -8.75
CA ALA A 122 4.70 4.49 -9.94
C ALA A 122 6.09 5.14 -9.80
N ASN A 123 6.14 6.37 -9.28
CA ASN A 123 7.40 7.08 -9.03
C ASN A 123 8.24 6.35 -7.96
N ILE A 124 7.63 5.91 -6.86
CA ILE A 124 8.32 5.10 -5.83
C ILE A 124 8.85 3.80 -6.46
N CYS A 125 8.03 3.09 -7.27
CA CYS A 125 8.47 1.87 -7.95
C CYS A 125 9.67 2.14 -8.86
N TYR A 126 9.67 3.23 -9.62
CA TYR A 126 10.77 3.58 -10.52
C TYR A 126 12.10 3.73 -9.76
N HIS A 127 12.15 4.60 -8.74
CA HIS A 127 13.38 4.87 -8.01
C HIS A 127 13.85 3.65 -7.20
N ALA A 128 12.93 2.91 -6.57
CA ALA A 128 13.25 1.68 -5.87
C ALA A 128 13.80 0.60 -6.83
N ALA A 129 13.13 0.39 -7.96
CA ALA A 129 13.56 -0.60 -8.96
C ALA A 129 14.95 -0.29 -9.51
N LYS A 130 15.32 0.98 -9.74
CA LYS A 130 16.69 1.34 -10.19
C LYS A 130 17.76 0.87 -9.20
N HIS A 131 17.53 1.04 -7.90
CA HIS A 131 18.43 0.50 -6.87
C HIS A 131 18.40 -1.03 -6.86
N MET A 132 17.21 -1.64 -6.80
CA MET A 132 17.05 -3.09 -6.74
C MET A 132 17.67 -3.80 -7.95
N MET A 133 17.59 -3.22 -9.16
CA MET A 133 18.24 -3.73 -10.36
C MET A 133 19.75 -3.76 -10.24
N SER A 134 20.36 -2.75 -9.60
CA SER A 134 21.82 -2.69 -9.42
C SER A 134 22.34 -3.79 -8.49
N VAL A 135 21.52 -4.20 -7.51
CA VAL A 135 21.86 -5.27 -6.55
C VAL A 135 21.22 -6.61 -6.92
N LYS A 136 20.42 -6.67 -7.98
CA LYS A 136 19.71 -7.85 -8.49
C LYS A 136 18.85 -8.56 -7.43
N GLN A 137 18.21 -7.78 -6.59
CA GLN A 137 17.33 -8.28 -5.55
C GLN A 137 16.36 -7.19 -5.07
N GLY A 138 15.12 -7.56 -4.79
CA GLY A 138 14.14 -6.66 -4.17
C GLY A 138 12.72 -7.18 -4.24
N LYS A 139 11.85 -6.58 -3.44
CA LYS A 139 10.41 -6.89 -3.45
C LYS A 139 9.58 -5.61 -3.41
N ILE A 140 8.59 -5.54 -4.28
CA ILE A 140 7.64 -4.41 -4.35
C ILE A 140 6.24 -4.98 -4.15
N ILE A 141 5.50 -4.48 -3.17
CA ILE A 141 4.13 -4.89 -2.90
C ILE A 141 3.24 -3.66 -2.92
N ASN A 142 2.23 -3.69 -3.76
CA ASN A 142 1.29 -2.60 -3.93
C ASN A 142 -0.05 -2.93 -3.26
N ILE A 143 -0.59 -1.99 -2.47
CA ILE A 143 -1.91 -2.13 -1.86
C ILE A 143 -2.96 -1.60 -2.83
N SER A 144 -3.71 -2.53 -3.41
CA SER A 144 -4.83 -2.28 -4.30
C SER A 144 -6.16 -2.23 -3.53
N SER A 145 -7.22 -2.69 -4.12
CA SER A 145 -8.56 -2.82 -3.54
C SER A 145 -9.41 -3.79 -4.36
N ARG A 146 -10.41 -4.41 -3.74
CA ARG A 146 -11.47 -5.10 -4.50
C ARG A 146 -12.19 -4.14 -5.48
N GLY A 147 -12.20 -2.83 -5.18
CA GLY A 147 -12.76 -1.79 -6.04
C GLY A 147 -12.13 -1.71 -7.42
N ALA A 148 -10.91 -2.23 -7.58
CA ALA A 148 -10.23 -2.35 -8.88
C ALA A 148 -11.00 -3.22 -9.89
N ASN A 149 -11.78 -4.19 -9.41
CA ASN A 149 -12.51 -5.16 -10.24
C ASN A 149 -14.03 -5.04 -10.07
N ARG A 150 -14.50 -4.65 -8.87
CA ARG A 150 -15.93 -4.56 -8.57
C ARG A 150 -16.59 -3.29 -9.11
N GLY A 151 -15.80 -2.21 -9.29
CA GLY A 151 -16.32 -0.86 -9.52
C GLY A 151 -16.68 -0.14 -8.22
N GLU A 152 -16.56 1.17 -8.24
CA GLU A 152 -16.87 2.06 -7.11
C GLU A 152 -17.77 3.20 -7.62
N PRO A 153 -19.11 3.06 -7.56
CA PRO A 153 -20.06 4.00 -8.18
C PRO A 153 -19.97 5.42 -7.60
N ASP A 154 -19.62 5.52 -6.32
CA ASP A 154 -19.48 6.82 -5.63
C ASP A 154 -18.06 7.40 -5.73
N ALA A 155 -17.10 6.64 -6.26
CA ALA A 155 -15.69 7.04 -6.38
C ALA A 155 -15.02 6.38 -7.60
N PRO A 156 -15.49 6.64 -8.84
CA PRO A 156 -14.98 5.96 -10.03
C PRO A 156 -13.48 6.18 -10.27
N ALA A 157 -12.91 7.33 -9.91
CA ALA A 157 -11.47 7.57 -9.98
C ALA A 157 -10.69 6.63 -9.04
N TYR A 158 -11.26 6.28 -7.88
CA TYR A 158 -10.63 5.31 -6.97
C TYR A 158 -10.57 3.92 -7.62
N GLY A 159 -11.69 3.43 -8.15
CA GLY A 159 -11.72 2.15 -8.87
C GLY A 159 -10.70 2.12 -10.03
N ALA A 160 -10.70 3.16 -10.86
CA ALA A 160 -9.75 3.30 -11.96
C ALA A 160 -8.29 3.31 -11.48
N SER A 161 -7.97 4.06 -10.41
CA SER A 161 -6.61 4.11 -9.85
C SER A 161 -6.14 2.74 -9.35
N LYS A 162 -7.02 1.97 -8.69
CA LYS A 162 -6.68 0.65 -8.16
C LYS A 162 -6.59 -0.43 -9.24
N ALA A 163 -7.39 -0.31 -10.30
CA ALA A 163 -7.22 -1.13 -11.51
C ALA A 163 -5.89 -0.82 -12.22
N GLY A 164 -5.53 0.47 -12.31
CA GLY A 164 -4.23 0.91 -12.80
C GLY A 164 -3.05 0.33 -12.01
N ILE A 165 -3.15 0.30 -10.67
CA ILE A 165 -2.15 -0.34 -9.79
C ILE A 165 -1.99 -1.83 -10.13
N ASN A 166 -3.08 -2.55 -10.35
CA ASN A 166 -3.03 -3.97 -10.72
C ASN A 166 -2.28 -4.16 -12.06
N ALA A 167 -2.66 -3.42 -13.09
CA ALA A 167 -2.04 -3.50 -14.41
C ALA A 167 -0.56 -3.05 -14.41
N MET A 168 -0.25 -1.97 -13.69
CA MET A 168 1.13 -1.51 -13.48
C MET A 168 1.97 -2.59 -12.80
N SER A 169 1.46 -3.19 -11.73
CA SER A 169 2.18 -4.22 -10.97
C SER A 169 2.50 -5.45 -11.82
N GLN A 170 1.55 -5.91 -12.64
CA GLN A 170 1.76 -7.02 -13.57
C GLN A 170 2.81 -6.69 -14.63
N SER A 171 2.76 -5.48 -15.19
CA SER A 171 3.75 -5.00 -16.16
C SER A 171 5.16 -4.94 -15.54
N LEU A 172 5.26 -4.40 -14.32
CA LEU A 172 6.54 -4.34 -13.60
C LEU A 172 7.04 -5.73 -13.19
N ALA A 173 6.16 -6.65 -12.83
CA ALA A 173 6.54 -8.03 -12.52
C ALA A 173 7.26 -8.70 -13.70
N ILE A 174 6.73 -8.53 -14.92
CA ILE A 174 7.36 -9.06 -16.15
C ILE A 174 8.70 -8.35 -16.42
N ALA A 175 8.74 -7.02 -16.33
CA ALA A 175 9.92 -6.24 -16.66
C ALA A 175 11.07 -6.45 -15.65
N LEU A 176 10.77 -6.69 -14.39
CA LEU A 176 11.75 -6.76 -13.30
C LEU A 176 12.16 -8.18 -12.90
N ALA A 177 11.43 -9.20 -13.34
CA ALA A 177 11.77 -10.61 -13.09
C ALA A 177 13.23 -10.97 -13.53
N PRO A 178 13.76 -10.50 -14.68
CA PRO A 178 15.15 -10.78 -15.06
C PRO A 178 16.19 -10.23 -14.08
N TYR A 179 15.81 -9.31 -13.21
CA TYR A 179 16.66 -8.71 -12.17
C TYR A 179 16.42 -9.33 -10.79
N ASN A 180 15.68 -10.43 -10.72
CA ASN A 180 15.31 -11.08 -9.45
C ASN A 180 14.56 -10.13 -8.50
N ILE A 181 13.64 -9.33 -9.05
CA ILE A 181 12.79 -8.42 -8.30
C ILE A 181 11.35 -8.92 -8.37
N PHE A 182 10.79 -9.19 -7.20
CA PHE A 182 9.40 -9.59 -7.04
C PHE A 182 8.47 -8.37 -7.06
N VAL A 183 7.34 -8.47 -7.76
CA VAL A 183 6.26 -7.46 -7.68
C VAL A 183 4.93 -8.16 -7.46
N GLY A 184 4.25 -7.82 -6.37
CA GLY A 184 2.96 -8.40 -6.01
C GLY A 184 1.94 -7.36 -5.57
N VAL A 185 0.69 -7.79 -5.47
CA VAL A 185 -0.45 -6.94 -5.08
C VAL A 185 -1.26 -7.63 -3.99
N VAL A 186 -1.65 -6.85 -2.98
CA VAL A 186 -2.70 -7.22 -2.04
C VAL A 186 -3.91 -6.34 -2.32
N ALA A 187 -5.09 -6.93 -2.53
CA ALA A 187 -6.34 -6.25 -2.86
C ALA A 187 -7.36 -6.43 -1.72
N PRO A 188 -7.38 -5.55 -0.72
CA PRO A 188 -8.31 -5.63 0.39
C PRO A 188 -9.75 -5.34 -0.02
N GLY A 189 -10.71 -5.90 0.74
CA GLY A 189 -12.06 -5.40 0.86
C GLY A 189 -12.14 -4.20 1.81
N PHE A 190 -13.31 -4.02 2.47
CA PHE A 190 -13.39 -3.08 3.58
C PHE A 190 -12.55 -3.56 4.76
N VAL A 191 -11.75 -2.65 5.31
CA VAL A 191 -10.84 -2.90 6.45
C VAL A 191 -11.14 -1.87 7.54
N GLU A 192 -11.12 -2.31 8.79
CA GLU A 192 -11.34 -1.48 9.97
C GLU A 192 -10.17 -0.49 10.14
N THR A 193 -10.34 0.71 9.58
CA THR A 193 -9.35 1.79 9.61
C THR A 193 -10.03 3.13 9.82
N ASP A 194 -9.29 4.15 10.21
CA ASP A 194 -9.81 5.53 10.33
C ASP A 194 -10.47 6.02 9.03
N MET A 195 -9.94 5.61 7.88
CA MET A 195 -10.50 5.97 6.57
C MET A 195 -11.91 5.39 6.37
N ALA A 196 -12.19 4.22 6.91
CA ALA A 196 -13.48 3.53 6.78
C ALA A 196 -14.41 3.82 7.96
N ALA A 197 -13.93 4.42 9.04
CA ALA A 197 -14.66 4.53 10.31
C ALA A 197 -16.06 5.14 10.16
N SER A 198 -16.17 6.25 9.42
CA SER A 198 -17.48 6.91 9.20
C SER A 198 -18.46 6.05 8.40
N SER A 199 -17.97 5.22 7.48
CA SER A 199 -18.80 4.32 6.66
C SER A 199 -19.21 3.06 7.40
N LEU A 200 -18.60 2.74 8.54
CA LEU A 200 -18.87 1.52 9.31
C LEU A 200 -19.91 1.72 10.42
N ILE A 201 -20.53 2.90 10.51
CA ILE A 201 -21.52 3.25 11.54
C ILE A 201 -22.94 3.02 11.02
N GLY A 202 -23.85 2.64 11.91
CA GLY A 202 -25.30 2.51 11.64
C GLY A 202 -25.64 1.49 10.55
N GLU A 203 -26.73 1.74 9.82
CA GLU A 203 -27.24 0.85 8.76
C GLU A 203 -26.28 0.72 7.59
N GLN A 204 -25.55 1.78 7.23
CA GLN A 204 -24.50 1.70 6.20
C GLN A 204 -23.40 0.72 6.61
N GLY A 205 -22.93 0.78 7.85
CA GLY A 205 -21.92 -0.14 8.35
C GLY A 205 -22.41 -1.59 8.39
N LYS A 206 -23.69 -1.80 8.72
CA LYS A 206 -24.33 -3.12 8.65
C LYS A 206 -24.38 -3.64 7.21
N ALA A 207 -24.79 -2.79 6.27
CA ALA A 207 -24.82 -3.14 4.84
C ALA A 207 -23.43 -3.48 4.30
N ILE A 208 -22.37 -2.77 4.74
CA ILE A 208 -20.99 -3.06 4.37
C ILE A 208 -20.54 -4.42 4.91
N ARG A 209 -20.79 -4.71 6.18
CA ARG A 209 -20.45 -6.02 6.78
C ARG A 209 -21.17 -7.18 6.10
N ASN A 210 -22.43 -6.99 5.74
CA ASN A 210 -23.25 -8.01 5.06
C ASN A 210 -22.78 -8.29 3.61
N GLN A 211 -21.90 -7.47 3.01
CA GLN A 211 -21.32 -7.78 1.70
C GLN A 211 -20.38 -8.99 1.77
N SER A 212 -19.81 -9.26 2.92
CA SER A 212 -18.99 -10.44 3.14
C SER A 212 -19.81 -11.56 3.78
N PRO A 213 -19.75 -12.82 3.29
CA PRO A 213 -20.32 -13.97 3.97
C PRO A 213 -19.84 -14.15 5.41
N MET A 214 -18.66 -13.60 5.74
CA MET A 214 -18.13 -13.59 7.11
C MET A 214 -18.82 -12.56 8.03
N GLN A 215 -19.73 -11.73 7.50
CA GLN A 215 -20.49 -10.68 8.20
C GLN A 215 -19.62 -9.69 9.00
N ARG A 216 -18.39 -9.47 8.54
CA ARG A 216 -17.45 -8.53 9.11
C ARG A 216 -16.59 -7.88 8.03
N VAL A 217 -15.92 -6.82 8.38
CA VAL A 217 -14.81 -6.24 7.61
C VAL A 217 -13.48 -6.90 8.00
N GLY A 218 -12.47 -6.75 7.17
CA GLY A 218 -11.10 -7.19 7.48
C GLY A 218 -10.47 -6.33 8.57
N LYS A 219 -9.47 -6.89 9.24
CA LYS A 219 -8.61 -6.17 10.17
C LYS A 219 -7.30 -5.77 9.49
N PRO A 220 -6.69 -4.63 9.87
CA PRO A 220 -5.40 -4.21 9.31
C PRO A 220 -4.31 -5.29 9.43
N GLU A 221 -4.33 -6.07 10.52
CA GLU A 221 -3.37 -7.15 10.77
C GLU A 221 -3.53 -8.33 9.80
N GLU A 222 -4.75 -8.56 9.28
CA GLU A 222 -4.98 -9.61 8.27
C GLU A 222 -4.34 -9.21 6.94
N ILE A 223 -4.39 -7.90 6.59
CA ILE A 223 -3.72 -7.37 5.41
C ILE A 223 -2.20 -7.42 5.59
N ALA A 224 -1.70 -7.04 6.76
CA ALA A 224 -0.27 -7.11 7.08
C ALA A 224 0.28 -8.53 6.96
N LYS A 225 -0.45 -9.56 7.39
CA LYS A 225 -0.05 -10.97 7.22
C LYS A 225 0.11 -11.37 5.75
N ALA A 226 -0.80 -10.93 4.88
CA ALA A 226 -0.68 -11.21 3.46
C ALA A 226 0.52 -10.49 2.82
N VAL A 227 0.78 -9.26 3.24
CA VAL A 227 1.98 -8.52 2.81
C VAL A 227 3.25 -9.23 3.26
N LEU A 228 3.34 -9.68 4.53
CA LEU A 228 4.46 -10.49 5.00
C LEU A 228 4.64 -11.76 4.17
N MET A 229 3.54 -12.50 3.92
CA MET A 229 3.58 -13.73 3.13
C MET A 229 4.17 -13.52 1.74
N LEU A 230 3.77 -12.45 1.03
CA LEU A 230 4.36 -12.11 -0.28
C LEU A 230 5.81 -11.64 -0.17
N SER A 231 6.25 -11.22 1.01
CA SER A 231 7.58 -10.65 1.24
C SER A 231 8.63 -11.68 1.65
N ILE A 232 8.24 -12.90 2.06
CA ILE A 232 9.20 -13.94 2.47
C ILE A 232 10.00 -14.46 1.28
N ASP A 233 11.20 -14.97 1.56
CA ASP A 233 12.01 -15.65 0.56
C ASP A 233 11.31 -16.95 0.11
N GLY A 234 11.42 -17.30 -1.17
CA GLY A 234 10.75 -18.47 -1.76
C GLY A 234 9.37 -18.18 -2.36
N MET A 235 8.85 -16.95 -2.23
CA MET A 235 7.60 -16.54 -2.91
C MET A 235 7.83 -15.95 -4.31
N ASP A 236 9.05 -15.98 -4.81
CA ASP A 236 9.44 -15.25 -6.03
C ASP A 236 8.69 -15.73 -7.28
N TYR A 237 8.29 -17.00 -7.34
CA TYR A 237 7.49 -17.54 -8.44
C TYR A 237 6.03 -17.02 -8.46
N ALA A 238 5.57 -16.39 -7.37
CA ALA A 238 4.29 -15.71 -7.31
C ALA A 238 4.35 -14.25 -7.83
N THR A 239 5.45 -13.83 -8.48
CA THR A 239 5.55 -12.47 -9.05
C THR A 239 4.41 -12.21 -10.04
N GLY A 240 3.81 -11.03 -9.98
CA GLY A 240 2.61 -10.67 -10.74
C GLY A 240 1.28 -11.09 -10.09
N ALA A 241 1.31 -11.84 -8.98
CA ALA A 241 0.10 -12.23 -8.28
C ALA A 241 -0.66 -11.05 -7.67
N ILE A 242 -1.98 -11.14 -7.71
CA ILE A 242 -2.90 -10.23 -7.01
C ILE A 242 -3.70 -11.09 -6.03
N ILE A 243 -3.48 -10.86 -4.73
CA ILE A 243 -4.16 -11.59 -3.67
C ILE A 243 -5.36 -10.79 -3.18
N ASP A 244 -6.56 -11.33 -3.35
CA ASP A 244 -7.79 -10.75 -2.82
C ASP A 244 -7.96 -11.10 -1.34
N LEU A 245 -8.03 -10.07 -0.49
CA LEU A 245 -8.36 -10.20 0.93
C LEU A 245 -9.65 -9.43 1.24
N ASN A 246 -10.78 -9.95 0.81
CA ASN A 246 -12.04 -9.22 0.87
C ASN A 246 -13.18 -10.01 1.55
N GLY A 247 -12.87 -11.13 2.20
CA GLY A 247 -13.85 -11.96 2.89
C GLY A 247 -14.94 -12.49 1.95
N ALA A 248 -14.58 -12.83 0.70
CA ALA A 248 -15.49 -13.25 -0.36
C ALA A 248 -16.60 -12.23 -0.71
N SER A 249 -16.43 -10.96 -0.36
CA SER A 249 -17.37 -9.90 -0.74
C SER A 249 -17.33 -9.58 -2.24
N TYR A 250 -16.32 -10.05 -2.92
CA TYR A 250 -16.19 -10.08 -4.39
C TYR A 250 -15.24 -11.22 -4.79
N LEU A 251 -15.67 -12.04 -5.73
CA LEU A 251 -14.86 -13.10 -6.32
C LEU A 251 -14.55 -12.74 -7.78
N ARG A 252 -13.27 -12.74 -8.14
CA ARG A 252 -12.87 -12.56 -9.54
C ARG A 252 -13.12 -13.85 -10.30
N SER A 253 -13.80 -13.73 -11.42
CA SER A 253 -13.95 -14.81 -12.42
C SER A 253 -12.88 -14.68 -13.47
#